data_a21df5303417cba067611d9716a5522b
#
_entry.id   a21df5303417cba067611d9716a5522b
#
_cell.length_a   1.000
_cell.length_b   1.000
_cell.length_c   1.000
_cell.angle_alpha   90.00
_cell.angle_beta   90.00
_cell.angle_gamma   90.00
#
_symmetry.space_group_name_H-M   'P 1'
#
loop_
_entity.id
_entity.type
_entity.pdbx_description
1 polymer ?
#
loop_
_entity_poly.entity_id
_entity_poly.type
_entity_poly.pdbx_seq_one_letter_code
_entity_poly.pdbx_strand_id
1 'polypeptide(L)'
;QGTAKGMALSETASAAKTGTTNSNKDGWFVGYTKYYTTSVWVGYDIPAELPGLTGASYPGEIWYDYMENLHKELPYADFVAPLGTGNDADAESGTDVTEGNAAENDTIENDTTGDNTAPAEEERR
;
A
#
# COMPACT_ATOMS: atom_id res chain seq x y z
N GLN A 1 5.30 -9.45 11.70
CA GLN A 1 4.27 -8.71 12.44
C GLN A 1 3.93 -7.45 11.64
N GLY A 2 2.66 -7.23 11.31
CA GLY A 2 2.22 -6.05 10.56
C GLY A 2 0.73 -6.12 10.27
N THR A 3 0.13 -5.02 9.79
CA THR A 3 -1.30 -4.91 9.49
C THR A 3 -1.78 -5.85 8.36
N ALA A 4 -0.86 -6.34 7.52
CA ALA A 4 -1.13 -7.29 6.44
C ALA A 4 -1.01 -8.78 6.86
N LYS A 5 -0.79 -9.09 8.15
CA LYS A 5 -0.46 -10.43 8.63
C LYS A 5 -1.49 -11.51 8.25
N GLY A 6 -2.77 -11.16 8.14
CA GLY A 6 -3.85 -12.10 7.78
C GLY A 6 -3.93 -12.44 6.29
N MET A 7 -3.11 -11.80 5.44
CA MET A 7 -3.16 -11.90 3.97
C MET A 7 -1.92 -12.59 3.38
N ALA A 8 -1.24 -13.43 4.17
CA ALA A 8 -0.14 -14.24 3.67
C ALA A 8 -0.70 -15.37 2.79
N LEU A 9 -0.13 -15.53 1.61
CA LEU A 9 -0.53 -16.60 0.68
C LEU A 9 -0.06 -17.96 1.20
N SER A 10 -0.85 -19.01 0.92
CA SER A 10 -0.53 -20.37 1.34
C SER A 10 0.46 -21.05 0.39
N GLU A 11 0.34 -20.76 -0.89
CA GLU A 11 1.01 -21.50 -1.98
C GLU A 11 2.35 -20.87 -2.40
N THR A 12 2.74 -19.71 -1.85
CA THR A 12 3.99 -19.04 -2.22
C THR A 12 4.39 -18.01 -1.17
N ALA A 13 5.68 -17.65 -1.12
CA ALA A 13 6.13 -16.51 -0.32
C ALA A 13 5.55 -15.21 -0.87
N SER A 14 5.04 -14.36 0.03
CA SER A 14 4.47 -13.08 -0.32
C SER A 14 4.89 -11.99 0.66
N ALA A 15 4.99 -10.77 0.17
CA ALA A 15 5.19 -9.58 0.98
C ALA A 15 4.18 -8.51 0.58
N ALA A 16 3.69 -7.76 1.57
CA ALA A 16 2.65 -6.77 1.33
C ALA A 16 2.73 -5.58 2.29
N LYS A 17 2.14 -4.48 1.85
CA LYS A 17 1.98 -3.25 2.65
C LYS A 17 0.58 -2.69 2.48
N THR A 18 -0.02 -2.30 3.59
CA THR A 18 -1.30 -1.58 3.63
C THR A 18 -1.08 -0.08 3.60
N GLY A 19 -2.06 0.65 3.06
CA GLY A 19 -2.17 2.10 3.17
C GLY A 19 -3.60 2.50 3.49
N THR A 20 -3.78 3.50 4.34
CA THR A 20 -5.08 4.06 4.68
C THR A 20 -4.92 5.56 4.80
N THR A 21 -5.72 6.34 4.08
CA THR A 21 -5.71 7.80 4.20
C THR A 21 -6.43 8.27 5.46
N ASN A 22 -6.17 9.51 5.86
CA ASN A 22 -6.88 10.15 6.96
C ASN A 22 -8.39 10.12 6.70
N SER A 23 -9.16 9.91 7.77
CA SER A 23 -10.62 9.77 7.70
C SER A 23 -11.10 8.60 6.83
N ASN A 24 -10.28 7.58 6.64
CA ASN A 24 -10.65 6.33 5.95
C ASN A 24 -11.32 6.54 4.58
N LYS A 25 -10.82 7.50 3.80
CA LYS A 25 -11.36 7.81 2.47
C LYS A 25 -10.86 6.85 1.40
N ASP A 26 -9.59 6.42 1.55
CA ASP A 26 -8.94 5.50 0.64
C ASP A 26 -8.25 4.37 1.41
N GLY A 27 -8.44 3.17 0.93
CA GLY A 27 -7.72 1.98 1.37
C GLY A 27 -6.88 1.42 0.24
N TRP A 28 -5.61 1.16 0.53
CA TRP A 28 -4.65 0.57 -0.39
C TRP A 28 -4.09 -0.73 0.17
N PHE A 29 -3.92 -1.70 -0.68
CA PHE A 29 -3.13 -2.89 -0.41
C PHE A 29 -2.22 -3.15 -1.60
N VAL A 30 -0.92 -3.20 -1.36
CA VAL A 30 0.08 -3.53 -2.38
C VAL A 30 0.85 -4.75 -1.90
N GLY A 31 0.91 -5.78 -2.72
CA GLY A 31 1.65 -6.97 -2.37
C GLY A 31 2.25 -7.65 -3.60
N TYR A 32 3.25 -8.46 -3.37
CA TYR A 32 3.97 -9.13 -4.42
C TYR A 32 4.46 -10.52 -3.99
N THR A 33 4.69 -11.34 -4.99
CA THR A 33 5.35 -12.63 -4.93
C THR A 33 6.53 -12.62 -5.88
N LYS A 34 7.20 -13.75 -6.07
CA LYS A 34 8.22 -13.89 -7.12
C LYS A 34 7.63 -13.77 -8.53
N TYR A 35 6.32 -14.02 -8.69
CA TYR A 35 5.65 -14.06 -9.98
C TYR A 35 4.93 -12.77 -10.33
N TYR A 36 4.23 -12.17 -9.37
CA TYR A 36 3.32 -11.05 -9.62
C TYR A 36 3.43 -9.97 -8.56
N THR A 37 3.20 -8.74 -9.00
CA THR A 37 2.95 -7.59 -8.13
C THR A 37 1.55 -7.06 -8.43
N THR A 38 0.75 -6.89 -7.39
CA THR A 38 -0.63 -6.42 -7.52
C THR A 38 -0.92 -5.35 -6.49
N SER A 39 -1.63 -4.32 -6.90
CA SER A 39 -2.16 -3.29 -6.01
C SER A 39 -3.68 -3.23 -6.10
N VAL A 40 -4.33 -3.02 -4.98
CA VAL A 40 -5.78 -2.82 -4.87
C VAL A 40 -6.04 -1.51 -4.16
N TRP A 41 -6.92 -0.72 -4.75
CA TRP A 41 -7.43 0.51 -4.17
C TRP A 41 -8.96 0.42 -4.00
N VAL A 42 -9.44 0.90 -2.88
CA VAL A 42 -10.87 1.06 -2.59
C VAL A 42 -11.09 2.48 -2.09
N GLY A 43 -12.01 3.18 -2.74
CA GLY A 43 -12.35 4.57 -2.43
C GLY A 43 -13.46 5.07 -3.34
N TYR A 44 -13.79 6.34 -3.22
CA TYR A 44 -14.72 7.04 -4.10
C TYR A 44 -13.98 8.01 -5.00
N ASP A 45 -14.45 8.21 -6.23
CA ASP A 45 -13.91 9.21 -7.18
C ASP A 45 -13.97 10.63 -6.60
N ILE A 46 -15.03 10.93 -5.87
CA ILE A 46 -15.11 12.13 -5.03
C ILE A 46 -14.83 11.69 -3.60
N PRO A 47 -13.70 12.11 -3.00
CA PRO A 47 -13.26 11.60 -1.70
C PRO A 47 -14.32 11.75 -0.61
N ALA A 48 -14.79 10.62 -0.10
CA ALA A 48 -15.74 10.54 0.98
C ALA A 48 -15.32 9.46 1.98
N GLU A 49 -15.68 9.62 3.24
CA GLU A 49 -15.37 8.65 4.27
C GLU A 49 -16.08 7.31 4.02
N LEU A 50 -15.34 6.23 4.14
CA LEU A 50 -15.85 4.86 4.14
C LEU A 50 -15.64 4.27 5.55
N PRO A 51 -16.68 4.26 6.41
CA PRO A 51 -16.55 3.78 7.78
C PRO A 51 -15.99 2.34 7.83
N GLY A 52 -14.94 2.14 8.61
CA GLY A 52 -14.28 0.84 8.75
C GLY A 52 -13.32 0.46 7.62
N LEU A 53 -13.13 1.31 6.60
CA LEU A 53 -12.14 1.06 5.56
C LEU A 53 -10.72 1.18 6.14
N THR A 54 -9.97 0.12 5.93
CA THR A 54 -8.51 0.10 6.13
C THR A 54 -7.88 -0.62 4.95
N GLY A 55 -6.57 -0.45 4.75
CA GLY A 55 -5.88 -1.21 3.70
C GLY A 55 -5.95 -2.73 3.91
N ALA A 56 -6.08 -3.20 5.15
CA ALA A 56 -6.20 -4.61 5.47
C ALA A 56 -7.64 -5.16 5.38
N SER A 57 -8.67 -4.32 5.29
CA SER A 57 -10.06 -4.73 5.09
C SER A 57 -10.32 -5.09 3.61
N TYR A 58 -11.29 -4.46 2.97
CA TYR A 58 -11.66 -4.78 1.58
C TYR A 58 -10.47 -4.84 0.59
N PRO A 59 -9.51 -3.88 0.58
CA PRO A 59 -8.38 -3.99 -0.35
C PRO A 59 -7.53 -5.24 -0.12
N GLY A 60 -7.27 -5.60 1.15
CA GLY A 60 -6.50 -6.78 1.51
C GLY A 60 -7.21 -8.08 1.14
N GLU A 61 -8.52 -8.18 1.43
CA GLU A 61 -9.35 -9.35 1.09
C GLU A 61 -9.40 -9.58 -0.43
N ILE A 62 -9.64 -8.51 -1.21
CA ILE A 62 -9.65 -8.58 -2.69
C ILE A 62 -8.29 -9.04 -3.22
N TRP A 63 -7.20 -8.46 -2.68
CA TRP A 63 -5.84 -8.83 -3.06
C TRP A 63 -5.56 -10.30 -2.75
N TYR A 64 -5.93 -10.75 -1.57
CA TYR A 64 -5.72 -12.12 -1.11
C TYR A 64 -6.43 -13.12 -2.01
N ASP A 65 -7.74 -12.96 -2.22
CA ASP A 65 -8.55 -13.84 -3.05
C ASP A 65 -8.03 -13.89 -4.51
N TYR A 66 -7.66 -12.73 -5.04
CA TYR A 66 -7.12 -12.64 -6.39
C TYR A 66 -5.78 -13.37 -6.52
N MET A 67 -4.85 -13.10 -5.60
CA MET A 67 -3.51 -13.68 -5.65
C MET A 67 -3.51 -15.18 -5.31
N GLU A 68 -4.32 -15.65 -4.37
CA GLU A 68 -4.48 -17.07 -4.11
C GLU A 68 -4.96 -17.82 -5.37
N ASN A 69 -5.93 -17.26 -6.09
CA ASN A 69 -6.40 -17.87 -7.32
C ASN A 69 -5.33 -17.90 -8.42
N LEU A 70 -4.52 -16.85 -8.56
CA LEU A 70 -3.44 -16.82 -9.56
C LEU A 70 -2.33 -17.83 -9.29
N HIS A 71 -2.12 -18.22 -8.03
CA HIS A 71 -1.00 -19.08 -7.65
C HIS A 71 -1.34 -20.55 -7.56
N LYS A 72 -2.62 -20.95 -7.70
CA LYS A 72 -3.07 -22.34 -7.55
C LYS A 72 -2.33 -23.37 -8.43
N GLU A 73 -1.90 -22.95 -9.60
CA GLU A 73 -1.22 -23.83 -10.57
C GLU A 73 0.28 -23.50 -10.71
N LEU A 74 0.79 -22.56 -9.94
CA LEU A 74 2.18 -22.19 -9.96
C LEU A 74 2.99 -22.97 -8.92
N PRO A 75 4.22 -23.35 -9.23
CA PRO A 75 5.08 -23.97 -8.24
C PRO A 75 5.40 -22.99 -7.11
N TYR A 76 5.55 -23.51 -5.89
CA TYR A 76 5.99 -22.69 -4.76
C TYR A 76 7.30 -21.97 -5.10
N ALA A 77 7.37 -20.69 -4.79
CA ALA A 77 8.57 -19.88 -4.96
C ALA A 77 8.79 -18.97 -3.76
N ASP A 78 10.03 -18.90 -3.32
CA ASP A 78 10.46 -18.00 -2.26
C ASP A 78 11.29 -16.84 -2.83
N PHE A 79 11.43 -15.77 -2.07
CA PHE A 79 12.31 -14.67 -2.42
C PHE A 79 13.77 -15.13 -2.32
N VAL A 80 14.55 -14.79 -3.33
CA VAL A 80 16.00 -15.02 -3.31
C VAL A 80 16.63 -13.87 -2.55
N ALA A 81 17.43 -14.18 -1.53
CA ALA A 81 18.21 -13.16 -0.86
C ALA A 81 19.10 -12.42 -1.90
N PRO A 82 19.24 -11.08 -1.79
CA PRO A 82 20.18 -10.36 -2.63
C PRO A 82 21.55 -11.01 -2.51
N LEU A 83 22.21 -11.26 -3.64
CA LEU A 83 23.60 -11.71 -3.62
C LEU A 83 24.41 -10.64 -2.89
N GLY A 84 24.84 -10.97 -1.67
CA GLY A 84 25.59 -10.08 -0.83
C GLY A 84 26.86 -9.62 -1.55
N THR A 85 27.11 -8.33 -1.54
CA THR A 85 28.45 -7.80 -1.80
C THR A 85 29.30 -8.18 -0.60
N GLY A 86 29.89 -9.37 -0.70
CA GLY A 86 30.78 -10.07 0.22
C GLY A 86 31.17 -9.35 1.53
N ASN A 87 30.62 -9.83 2.61
CA ASN A 87 31.23 -10.04 3.93
C ASN A 87 30.23 -10.86 4.75
N ASP A 88 30.10 -12.14 4.40
CA ASP A 88 29.20 -13.06 5.09
C ASP A 88 29.98 -13.82 6.14
N ALA A 89 29.96 -13.30 7.34
CA ALA A 89 30.05 -14.12 8.53
C ALA A 89 28.74 -13.89 9.30
N ASP A 90 28.02 -15.01 9.54
CA ASP A 90 26.82 -15.12 10.35
C ASP A 90 25.46 -14.91 9.64
N ALA A 91 25.10 -15.87 8.80
CA ALA A 91 23.71 -16.15 8.47
C ALA A 91 23.10 -17.04 9.56
N GLU A 92 22.81 -16.48 10.72
CA GLU A 92 21.84 -17.09 11.63
C GLU A 92 20.42 -16.76 11.17
N SER A 93 19.61 -17.80 11.07
CA SER A 93 18.18 -17.82 10.87
C SER A 93 17.48 -16.75 11.73
N GLY A 94 17.26 -15.58 11.17
CA GLY A 94 16.55 -14.50 11.83
C GLY A 94 15.46 -13.96 10.93
N THR A 95 14.24 -14.40 11.17
CA THR A 95 13.04 -13.74 10.73
C THR A 95 12.90 -12.41 11.48
N ASP A 96 13.65 -11.40 11.10
CA ASP A 96 13.44 -10.04 11.57
C ASP A 96 13.54 -9.04 10.42
N VAL A 97 12.42 -8.81 9.78
CA VAL A 97 12.24 -7.61 8.96
C VAL A 97 11.91 -6.46 9.89
N THR A 98 12.94 -5.76 10.28
CA THR A 98 12.84 -4.52 11.04
C THR A 98 11.87 -3.56 10.35
N GLU A 99 10.90 -3.13 11.12
CA GLU A 99 10.00 -2.04 10.80
C GLU A 99 10.81 -0.79 10.44
N GLY A 100 10.79 -0.42 9.17
CA GLY A 100 11.13 0.93 8.78
C GLY A 100 10.03 1.86 9.26
N ASN A 101 10.24 2.48 10.39
CA ASN A 101 9.41 3.52 10.96
C ASN A 101 9.59 4.77 10.09
N ALA A 102 8.78 4.90 9.05
CA ALA A 102 8.63 6.14 8.30
C ALA A 102 7.31 6.79 8.71
N ALA A 103 7.27 7.23 9.95
CA ALA A 103 6.38 8.27 10.40
C ALA A 103 7.21 9.57 10.42
N GLU A 104 7.46 10.15 9.27
CA GLU A 104 7.78 11.55 9.16
C GLU A 104 6.68 12.23 8.37
N ASN A 105 6.04 13.05 9.12
CA ASN A 105 4.97 13.96 8.86
C ASN A 105 5.50 15.08 7.96
N ASP A 106 5.40 14.91 6.64
CA ASP A 106 5.57 16.04 5.73
C ASP A 106 4.25 16.80 5.66
N THR A 107 4.13 17.75 6.59
CA THR A 107 3.20 18.85 6.48
C THR A 107 3.65 19.72 5.31
N ILE A 108 3.10 19.47 4.14
CA ILE A 108 3.17 20.45 3.04
C ILE A 108 2.20 21.57 3.43
N GLU A 109 2.75 22.64 3.98
CA GLU A 109 2.06 23.92 4.08
C GLU A 109 1.86 24.46 2.66
N ASN A 110 0.63 24.31 2.19
CA ASN A 110 0.20 24.95 0.95
C ASN A 110 -0.13 26.40 1.27
N ASP A 111 0.87 27.27 1.15
CA ASP A 111 0.69 28.72 1.10
C ASP A 111 0.05 29.08 -0.25
N THR A 112 -1.27 29.17 -0.27
CA THR A 112 -2.03 29.78 -1.37
C THR A 112 -2.58 31.12 -0.93
N THR A 113 -1.71 32.12 -0.86
CA THR A 113 -2.11 33.52 -1.00
C THR A 113 -2.23 33.83 -2.50
N GLY A 114 -3.31 33.41 -3.11
CA GLY A 114 -3.73 33.82 -4.45
C GLY A 114 -4.89 34.80 -4.32
N ASP A 115 -4.56 36.07 -4.25
CA ASP A 115 -5.47 37.20 -4.47
C ASP A 115 -6.07 37.07 -5.89
N ASN A 116 -7.35 36.70 -5.98
CA ASN A 116 -8.10 36.71 -7.22
C ASN A 116 -9.27 37.68 -7.13
N THR A 117 -8.94 38.96 -7.23
CA THR A 117 -9.89 40.02 -7.53
C THR A 117 -10.34 39.90 -8.98
N ALA A 118 -11.51 39.33 -9.21
CA ALA A 118 -12.20 39.36 -10.49
C ALA A 118 -12.76 40.77 -10.75
N PRO A 119 -12.62 41.34 -11.94
CA PRO A 119 -13.25 42.61 -12.29
C PRO A 119 -14.75 42.43 -12.56
N ALA A 120 -15.51 43.38 -12.02
CA ALA A 120 -16.94 43.50 -12.25
C ALA A 120 -17.25 43.68 -13.76
N GLU A 121 -18.11 42.83 -14.31
CA GLU A 121 -18.72 43.09 -15.61
C GLU A 121 -19.88 44.08 -15.47
N GLU A 122 -19.71 45.14 -16.17
CA GLU A 122 -20.60 46.29 -16.34
C GLU A 122 -21.79 45.89 -17.23
N GLU A 123 -23.01 46.03 -16.69
CA GLU A 123 -24.26 45.97 -17.46
C GLU A 123 -24.24 46.96 -18.62
N ARG A 124 -24.50 46.48 -19.82
CA ARG A 124 -25.01 47.31 -20.92
C ARG A 124 -26.12 46.62 -21.68
N ARG A 125 -27.31 47.15 -21.45
CA ARG A 125 -28.47 47.31 -22.36
C ARG A 125 -28.94 46.10 -23.15
#